data_e4c872407e6969631715fe395beb9e19
#
_entry.id   e4c872407e6969631715fe395beb9e19
#
_cell.length_a   1.000
_cell.length_b   1.000
_cell.length_c   1.000
_cell.angle_alpha   90.00
_cell.angle_beta   90.00
_cell.angle_gamma   90.00
#
_symmetry.space_group_name_H-M   'P 1'
#
loop_
_entity.id
_entity.type
_entity.pdbx_description
1 polymer ?
#
loop_
_entity_poly.entity_id
_entity_poly.type
_entity_poly.pdbx_seq_one_letter_code
_entity_poly.pdbx_strand_id
1 'polypeptide(L)'
;MLAEGNYEAGRNVYKEENRFYATVIGLAELKDKIINVIPLRGCYIPSVGDVVIGKVIDITTTAWIVDIRSPWNAFLFVKDFLSKPLNVIKEDIRNYLDIGELIIAKVTSFDRTKNPSLTTKEHGLGKIERGTVIEVDPTRVPRIIGKKGSMINMLKKETGCQIHVGQNGRVWISGKNREDEILVVEAIKKIESEAHTTGLTDRVYNLITKRRVSNGKEKTNI
;
A
#
# COMPACT_ATOMS: atom_id res chain seq x y z
N MET A 1 17.86 12.47 21.49
CA MET A 1 17.90 13.85 20.98
C MET A 1 18.32 13.83 19.52
N LEU A 2 17.60 14.51 18.64
CA LEU A 2 17.87 14.56 17.19
C LEU A 2 18.65 15.84 16.81
N ALA A 3 18.21 16.98 17.33
CA ALA A 3 18.81 18.28 17.05
C ALA A 3 18.47 19.28 18.15
N GLU A 4 19.20 20.39 18.16
CA GLU A 4 18.94 21.57 18.98
C GLU A 4 19.02 22.81 18.07
N GLY A 5 18.07 23.75 18.19
CA GLY A 5 18.10 24.97 17.40
C GLY A 5 16.75 25.35 16.77
N ASN A 6 16.80 26.16 15.73
CA ASN A 6 15.61 26.72 15.09
C ASN A 6 15.08 25.80 13.96
N TYR A 7 14.46 24.70 14.37
CA TYR A 7 13.81 23.74 13.50
C TYR A 7 12.32 23.65 13.83
N GLU A 8 11.56 22.95 12.98
CA GLU A 8 10.17 22.60 13.21
C GLU A 8 10.03 21.08 13.42
N ALA A 9 9.17 20.69 14.34
CA ALA A 9 8.87 19.29 14.59
C ALA A 9 7.89 18.78 13.52
N GLY A 10 8.36 17.82 12.72
CA GLY A 10 7.56 17.10 11.75
C GLY A 10 7.01 15.77 12.28
N ARG A 11 6.88 14.78 11.39
CA ARG A 11 6.34 13.45 11.75
C ARG A 11 7.26 12.71 12.72
N ASN A 12 6.67 12.10 13.75
CA ASN A 12 7.39 11.28 14.75
C ASN A 12 8.49 12.04 15.50
N VAL A 13 8.34 13.34 15.64
CA VAL A 13 9.24 14.23 16.39
C VAL A 13 8.40 15.06 17.33
N TYR A 14 8.85 15.25 18.57
CA TYR A 14 8.31 16.26 19.46
C TYR A 14 9.41 17.25 19.87
N LYS A 15 8.98 18.46 20.17
CA LYS A 15 9.85 19.55 20.63
C LYS A 15 9.65 19.74 22.12
N GLU A 16 10.74 19.80 22.87
CA GLU A 16 10.80 20.15 24.27
C GLU A 16 11.79 21.31 24.42
N GLU A 17 11.32 22.47 24.80
CA GLU A 17 12.09 23.72 24.81
C GLU A 17 12.73 24.00 23.44
N ASN A 18 14.05 23.87 23.31
CA ASN A 18 14.81 24.07 22.06
C ASN A 18 15.40 22.77 21.50
N ARG A 19 14.96 21.61 22.02
CA ARG A 19 15.45 20.28 21.68
C ARG A 19 14.38 19.46 21.00
N PHE A 20 14.80 18.63 20.04
CA PHE A 20 13.94 17.77 19.26
C PHE A 20 14.23 16.30 19.56
N TYR A 21 13.19 15.53 19.81
CA TYR A 21 13.26 14.12 20.17
C TYR A 21 12.41 13.26 19.24
N ALA A 22 12.93 12.08 18.90
CA ALA A 22 12.16 11.08 18.17
C ALA A 22 11.16 10.38 19.08
N THR A 23 9.95 10.17 18.60
CA THR A 23 8.91 9.36 19.28
C THR A 23 8.99 7.88 18.90
N VAL A 24 9.75 7.55 17.84
CA VAL A 24 9.92 6.19 17.32
C VAL A 24 11.37 5.95 16.93
N ILE A 25 11.78 4.69 16.88
CA ILE A 25 13.08 4.30 16.34
C ILE A 25 13.01 4.40 14.82
N GLY A 26 13.85 5.23 14.22
CA GLY A 26 13.79 5.52 12.80
C GLY A 26 15.00 6.29 12.27
N LEU A 27 14.92 6.66 11.00
CA LEU A 27 15.89 7.50 10.32
C LEU A 27 15.43 8.97 10.40
N ALA A 28 16.29 9.84 10.91
CA ALA A 28 16.03 11.27 10.92
C ALA A 28 16.23 11.85 9.52
N GLU A 29 15.25 12.60 9.04
CA GLU A 29 15.30 13.35 7.78
C GLU A 29 15.07 14.82 8.07
N LEU A 30 15.99 15.67 7.59
CA LEU A 30 15.84 17.12 7.65
C LEU A 30 15.47 17.64 6.27
N LYS A 31 14.31 18.28 6.16
CA LYS A 31 13.84 18.90 4.92
C LYS A 31 13.25 20.26 5.24
N ASP A 32 13.71 21.31 4.59
CA ASP A 32 13.22 22.69 4.72
C ASP A 32 13.06 23.16 6.18
N LYS A 33 14.05 22.84 7.03
CA LYS A 33 14.05 23.08 8.50
C LYS A 33 13.04 22.22 9.30
N ILE A 34 12.33 21.31 8.68
CA ILE A 34 11.44 20.37 9.35
C ILE A 34 12.19 19.07 9.60
N ILE A 35 12.23 18.63 10.86
CA ILE A 35 12.82 17.36 11.25
C ILE A 35 11.73 16.30 11.28
N ASN A 36 11.89 15.26 10.46
CA ASN A 36 11.01 14.09 10.45
C ASN A 36 11.79 12.86 10.90
N VAL A 37 11.10 11.88 11.46
CA VAL A 37 11.66 10.55 11.69
C VAL A 37 10.82 9.52 10.91
N ILE A 38 11.51 8.83 10.00
CA ILE A 38 10.94 7.73 9.23
C ILE A 38 11.11 6.46 10.06
N PRO A 39 10.03 5.82 10.54
CA PRO A 39 10.14 4.64 11.38
C PRO A 39 10.75 3.48 10.59
N LEU A 40 11.60 2.68 11.24
CA LEU A 40 12.15 1.45 10.65
C LEU A 40 11.13 0.32 10.60
N ARG A 41 10.18 0.33 11.53
CA ARG A 41 9.02 -0.58 11.61
C ARG A 41 7.84 0.18 12.20
N GLY A 42 6.64 -0.21 11.83
CA GLY A 42 5.43 0.39 12.40
C GLY A 42 4.17 -0.07 11.69
N CYS A 43 3.03 0.11 12.35
CA CYS A 43 1.74 -0.06 11.72
C CYS A 43 1.46 1.12 10.77
N TYR A 44 0.64 0.86 9.78
CA TYR A 44 0.13 1.90 8.90
C TYR A 44 -0.81 2.82 9.68
N ILE A 45 -0.57 4.12 9.60
CA ILE A 45 -1.47 5.15 10.10
C ILE A 45 -2.08 5.87 8.90
N PRO A 46 -3.41 5.88 8.74
CA PRO A 46 -4.06 6.48 7.59
C PRO A 46 -3.73 7.96 7.45
N SER A 47 -3.60 8.42 6.22
CA SER A 47 -3.51 9.84 5.87
C SER A 47 -4.47 10.13 4.72
N VAL A 48 -5.06 11.31 4.73
CA VAL A 48 -5.96 11.75 3.64
C VAL A 48 -5.20 11.75 2.32
N GLY A 49 -5.79 11.14 1.31
CA GLY A 49 -5.17 10.97 -0.01
C GLY A 49 -4.44 9.65 -0.22
N ASP A 50 -4.19 8.86 0.83
CA ASP A 50 -3.57 7.55 0.69
C ASP A 50 -4.46 6.59 -0.09
N VAL A 51 -3.85 5.84 -1.02
CA VAL A 51 -4.49 4.70 -1.67
C VAL A 51 -4.15 3.44 -0.88
N VAL A 52 -5.17 2.69 -0.50
CA VAL A 52 -5.05 1.49 0.34
C VAL A 52 -5.76 0.31 -0.29
N ILE A 53 -5.30 -0.89 0.02
CA ILE A 53 -6.01 -2.13 -0.31
C ILE A 53 -6.67 -2.63 0.96
N GLY A 54 -7.99 -2.64 0.96
CA GLY A 54 -8.80 -3.04 2.10
C GLY A 54 -9.49 -4.39 1.90
N LYS A 55 -9.79 -5.05 3.01
CA LYS A 55 -10.61 -6.26 3.04
C LYS A 55 -11.91 -5.95 3.77
N VAL A 56 -13.04 -6.24 3.16
CA VAL A 56 -14.36 -6.09 3.81
C VAL A 56 -14.45 -7.10 4.95
N ILE A 57 -14.70 -6.63 6.15
CA ILE A 57 -14.79 -7.46 7.37
C ILE A 57 -16.20 -7.48 7.96
N ASP A 58 -17.00 -6.45 7.68
CA ASP A 58 -18.38 -6.38 8.15
C ASP A 58 -19.21 -5.45 7.25
N ILE A 59 -20.53 -5.54 7.35
CA ILE A 59 -21.48 -4.81 6.52
C ILE A 59 -22.56 -4.21 7.42
N THR A 60 -22.73 -2.90 7.32
CA THR A 60 -23.82 -2.17 7.98
C THR A 60 -24.92 -1.83 6.95
N THR A 61 -25.98 -1.19 7.37
CA THR A 61 -27.09 -0.80 6.47
C THR A 61 -26.66 0.16 5.36
N THR A 62 -25.64 0.99 5.58
CA THR A 62 -25.25 2.08 4.67
C THR A 62 -23.76 2.10 4.30
N ALA A 63 -22.98 1.18 4.84
CA ALA A 63 -21.54 1.16 4.64
C ALA A 63 -20.94 -0.24 4.84
N TRP A 64 -19.81 -0.47 4.21
CA TRP A 64 -18.91 -1.60 4.50
C TRP A 64 -17.86 -1.17 5.51
N ILE A 65 -17.56 -2.05 6.47
CA ILE A 65 -16.44 -1.92 7.37
C ILE A 65 -15.26 -2.65 6.74
N VAL A 66 -14.16 -1.93 6.58
CA VAL A 66 -13.01 -2.38 5.81
C VAL A 66 -11.76 -2.39 6.70
N ASP A 67 -11.12 -3.54 6.80
CA ASP A 67 -9.78 -3.65 7.37
C ASP A 67 -8.73 -3.13 6.39
N ILE A 68 -8.02 -2.10 6.79
CA ILE A 68 -6.94 -1.48 6.02
C ILE A 68 -5.56 -1.69 6.65
N ARG A 69 -5.38 -2.71 7.52
CA ARG A 69 -4.13 -2.95 8.29
C ARG A 69 -3.67 -1.74 9.11
N SER A 70 -4.61 -1.03 9.66
CA SER A 70 -4.35 0.07 10.60
C SER A 70 -5.00 -0.23 11.95
N PRO A 71 -4.64 0.50 13.02
CA PRO A 71 -5.35 0.40 14.30
C PRO A 71 -6.84 0.75 14.20
N TRP A 72 -7.28 1.40 13.13
CA TRP A 72 -8.66 1.78 12.87
C TRP A 72 -9.20 1.03 11.66
N ASN A 73 -10.41 0.49 11.78
CA ASN A 73 -11.17 0.02 10.64
C ASN A 73 -11.72 1.21 9.86
N ALA A 74 -11.77 1.10 8.54
CA ALA A 74 -12.27 2.16 7.68
C ALA A 74 -13.74 1.94 7.30
N PHE A 75 -14.45 3.03 7.01
CA PHE A 75 -15.81 2.99 6.46
C PHE A 75 -15.79 3.33 4.97
N LEU A 76 -16.38 2.46 4.16
CA LEU A 76 -16.72 2.74 2.77
C LEU A 76 -18.24 2.88 2.67
N PHE A 77 -18.73 4.10 2.54
CA PHE A 77 -20.15 4.35 2.38
C PHE A 77 -20.64 3.97 0.98
N VAL A 78 -21.88 3.48 0.90
CA VAL A 78 -22.51 3.12 -0.38
C VAL A 78 -22.43 4.25 -1.40
N LYS A 79 -22.68 5.49 -0.97
CA LYS A 79 -22.58 6.69 -1.81
C LYS A 79 -21.18 6.95 -2.38
N ASP A 80 -20.12 6.46 -1.71
CA ASP A 80 -18.72 6.66 -2.08
C ASP A 80 -18.15 5.46 -2.88
N PHE A 81 -18.94 4.37 -2.97
CA PHE A 81 -18.65 3.22 -3.80
C PHE A 81 -19.43 3.28 -5.13
N LEU A 82 -20.73 3.51 -5.06
CA LEU A 82 -21.61 3.52 -6.23
C LEU A 82 -21.70 4.95 -6.85
N SER A 83 -21.73 4.99 -8.16
CA SER A 83 -21.96 6.24 -8.90
C SER A 83 -23.42 6.68 -8.91
N LYS A 84 -24.36 5.73 -8.68
CA LYS A 84 -25.79 5.99 -8.62
C LYS A 84 -26.31 5.84 -7.20
N PRO A 85 -27.25 6.66 -6.75
CA PRO A 85 -27.88 6.47 -5.44
C PRO A 85 -28.60 5.12 -5.40
N LEU A 86 -28.26 4.32 -4.39
CA LEU A 86 -28.90 3.03 -4.14
C LEU A 86 -30.19 3.24 -3.37
N ASN A 87 -31.22 2.52 -3.77
CA ASN A 87 -32.43 2.42 -2.96
C ASN A 87 -32.23 1.30 -1.92
N VAL A 88 -31.66 1.65 -0.77
CA VAL A 88 -31.31 0.72 0.32
C VAL A 88 -32.50 -0.12 0.82
N ILE A 89 -33.74 0.29 0.50
CA ILE A 89 -34.97 -0.46 0.86
C ILE A 89 -35.20 -1.65 -0.09
N LYS A 90 -34.71 -1.55 -1.33
CA LYS A 90 -34.97 -2.57 -2.38
C LYS A 90 -33.76 -3.40 -2.79
N GLU A 91 -32.57 -2.95 -2.50
CA GLU A 91 -31.34 -3.57 -2.96
C GLU A 91 -30.41 -3.86 -1.78
N ASP A 92 -29.96 -5.11 -1.69
CA ASP A 92 -28.98 -5.53 -0.69
C ASP A 92 -27.58 -5.07 -1.13
N ILE A 93 -26.91 -4.34 -0.27
CA ILE A 93 -25.55 -3.85 -0.53
C ILE A 93 -24.52 -4.99 -0.62
N ARG A 94 -24.84 -6.18 -0.12
CA ARG A 94 -24.03 -7.41 -0.26
C ARG A 94 -23.85 -7.84 -1.71
N ASN A 95 -24.80 -7.52 -2.58
CA ASN A 95 -24.72 -7.83 -4.01
C ASN A 95 -23.56 -7.11 -4.70
N TYR A 96 -23.06 -6.03 -4.12
CA TYR A 96 -21.94 -5.23 -4.65
C TYR A 96 -20.61 -5.62 -4.03
N LEU A 97 -20.57 -5.73 -2.70
CA LEU A 97 -19.39 -6.15 -1.95
C LEU A 97 -19.83 -7.02 -0.76
N ASP A 98 -19.25 -8.21 -0.67
CA ASP A 98 -19.49 -9.12 0.44
C ASP A 98 -18.28 -9.21 1.37
N ILE A 99 -18.50 -9.80 2.54
CA ILE A 99 -17.47 -10.01 3.55
C ILE A 99 -16.36 -10.88 2.97
N GLY A 100 -15.11 -10.46 3.18
CA GLY A 100 -13.93 -11.14 2.67
C GLY A 100 -13.41 -10.60 1.34
N GLU A 101 -14.22 -9.82 0.62
CA GLU A 101 -13.80 -9.23 -0.65
C GLU A 101 -12.78 -8.10 -0.47
N LEU A 102 -11.95 -7.93 -1.47
CA LEU A 102 -10.86 -6.96 -1.47
C LEU A 102 -11.19 -5.78 -2.37
N ILE A 103 -10.79 -4.60 -1.91
CA ILE A 103 -10.99 -3.34 -2.66
C ILE A 103 -9.71 -2.52 -2.69
N ILE A 104 -9.56 -1.74 -3.75
CA ILE A 104 -8.61 -0.62 -3.80
C ILE A 104 -9.43 0.65 -3.55
N ALA A 105 -9.07 1.40 -2.53
CA ALA A 105 -9.80 2.60 -2.15
C ALA A 105 -8.85 3.71 -1.72
N LYS A 106 -9.34 4.95 -1.73
CA LYS A 106 -8.61 6.13 -1.27
C LYS A 106 -9.20 6.66 0.03
N VAL A 107 -8.34 7.04 0.95
CA VAL A 107 -8.73 7.69 2.20
C VAL A 107 -9.16 9.13 1.92
N THR A 108 -10.43 9.45 2.23
CA THR A 108 -10.99 10.80 2.03
C THR A 108 -10.95 11.65 3.29
N SER A 109 -11.11 11.01 4.45
CA SER A 109 -11.01 11.70 5.72
C SER A 109 -10.46 10.78 6.80
N PHE A 110 -9.64 11.32 7.67
CA PHE A 110 -9.14 10.63 8.85
C PHE A 110 -8.84 11.64 9.95
N ASP A 111 -9.29 11.31 11.13
CA ASP A 111 -8.94 11.96 12.39
C ASP A 111 -8.74 10.84 13.41
N ARG A 112 -7.75 10.96 14.29
CA ARG A 112 -7.44 9.94 15.31
C ARG A 112 -8.61 9.64 16.26
N THR A 113 -9.61 10.52 16.31
CA THR A 113 -10.84 10.35 17.11
C THR A 113 -11.95 9.64 16.35
N LYS A 114 -11.80 9.46 15.02
CA LYS A 114 -12.81 8.87 14.13
C LYS A 114 -12.19 7.86 13.17
N ASN A 115 -12.95 6.87 12.80
CA ASN A 115 -12.55 5.91 11.79
C ASN A 115 -12.36 6.59 10.42
N PRO A 116 -11.34 6.18 9.63
CA PRO A 116 -11.12 6.72 8.30
C PRO A 116 -12.29 6.42 7.36
N SER A 117 -12.61 7.37 6.49
CA SER A 117 -13.57 7.18 5.40
C SER A 117 -12.85 6.90 4.09
N LEU A 118 -13.41 6.02 3.28
CA LEU A 118 -12.87 5.59 2.00
C LEU A 118 -13.77 6.01 0.84
N THR A 119 -13.18 6.11 -0.35
CA THR A 119 -13.90 6.24 -1.63
C THR A 119 -13.26 5.36 -2.69
N THR A 120 -14.08 4.91 -3.64
CA THR A 120 -13.64 4.19 -4.84
C THR A 120 -13.98 4.91 -6.14
N LYS A 121 -14.41 6.16 -6.08
CA LYS A 121 -14.90 6.92 -7.25
C LYS A 121 -13.82 7.36 -8.23
N GLU A 122 -12.54 7.30 -7.85
CA GLU A 122 -11.45 7.66 -8.73
C GLU A 122 -11.10 6.49 -9.67
N HIS A 123 -10.57 6.82 -10.84
CA HIS A 123 -10.16 5.83 -11.84
C HIS A 123 -9.09 4.87 -11.26
N GLY A 124 -9.26 3.58 -11.49
CA GLY A 124 -8.34 2.54 -10.99
C GLY A 124 -8.61 2.08 -9.56
N LEU A 125 -9.65 2.62 -8.90
CA LEU A 125 -10.14 2.15 -7.61
C LEU A 125 -11.38 1.27 -7.80
N GLY A 126 -11.69 0.44 -6.81
CA GLY A 126 -12.87 -0.43 -6.82
C GLY A 126 -12.59 -1.84 -6.31
N LYS A 127 -13.51 -2.74 -6.61
CA LYS A 127 -13.43 -4.17 -6.24
C LYS A 127 -12.29 -4.87 -6.96
N ILE A 128 -11.56 -5.69 -6.27
CA ILE A 128 -10.53 -6.59 -6.82
C ILE A 128 -11.20 -7.93 -7.15
N GLU A 129 -11.32 -8.24 -8.43
CA GLU A 129 -11.99 -9.47 -8.88
C GLU A 129 -11.02 -10.64 -9.05
N ARG A 130 -9.76 -10.37 -9.36
CA ARG A 130 -8.74 -11.39 -9.66
C ARG A 130 -7.35 -10.94 -9.26
N GLY A 131 -6.42 -11.89 -9.19
CA GLY A 131 -5.03 -11.64 -8.84
C GLY A 131 -4.70 -12.02 -7.40
N THR A 132 -3.47 -11.78 -7.02
CA THR A 132 -2.93 -12.13 -5.71
C THR A 132 -2.68 -10.87 -4.90
N VAL A 133 -3.06 -10.85 -3.63
CA VAL A 133 -2.71 -9.80 -2.68
C VAL A 133 -1.70 -10.35 -1.68
N ILE A 134 -0.59 -9.64 -1.53
CA ILE A 134 0.44 -9.94 -0.54
C ILE A 134 0.57 -8.80 0.46
N GLU A 135 1.11 -9.11 1.60
CA GLU A 135 1.39 -8.14 2.66
C GLU A 135 2.89 -7.95 2.83
N VAL A 136 3.29 -6.69 2.96
CA VAL A 136 4.66 -6.23 3.22
C VAL A 136 4.65 -5.23 4.37
N ASP A 137 5.80 -4.93 4.93
CA ASP A 137 5.91 -3.87 5.93
C ASP A 137 5.56 -2.51 5.29
N PRO A 138 4.59 -1.74 5.84
CA PRO A 138 4.22 -0.43 5.32
C PRO A 138 5.39 0.54 5.18
N THR A 139 6.40 0.43 6.04
CA THR A 139 7.61 1.27 5.99
C THR A 139 8.48 0.98 4.75
N ARG A 140 8.29 -0.19 4.11
CA ARG A 140 9.01 -0.60 2.90
C ARG A 140 8.31 -0.21 1.60
N VAL A 141 7.05 0.22 1.69
CA VAL A 141 6.26 0.67 0.53
C VAL A 141 6.99 1.71 -0.33
N PRO A 142 7.61 2.77 0.20
CA PRO A 142 8.36 3.72 -0.61
C PRO A 142 9.50 3.08 -1.40
N ARG A 143 10.12 2.02 -0.88
CA ARG A 143 11.20 1.29 -1.55
C ARG A 143 10.68 0.40 -2.68
N ILE A 144 9.52 -0.21 -2.49
CA ILE A 144 8.84 -1.02 -3.52
C ILE A 144 8.38 -0.14 -4.68
N ILE A 145 7.88 1.06 -4.40
CA ILE A 145 7.51 2.03 -5.42
C ILE A 145 8.78 2.55 -6.13
N GLY A 146 9.82 2.85 -5.37
CA GLY A 146 11.06 3.44 -5.85
C GLY A 146 10.94 4.94 -6.18
N LYS A 147 12.08 5.60 -6.43
CA LYS A 147 12.13 7.01 -6.76
C LYS A 147 11.34 7.29 -8.05
N LYS A 148 10.31 8.13 -7.96
CA LYS A 148 9.39 8.44 -9.07
C LYS A 148 8.75 7.19 -9.70
N GLY A 149 8.54 6.13 -8.93
CA GLY A 149 7.95 4.89 -9.42
C GLY A 149 8.89 3.98 -10.22
N SER A 150 10.20 4.22 -10.20
CA SER A 150 11.17 3.48 -11.03
C SER A 150 11.14 1.97 -10.80
N MET A 151 11.08 1.53 -9.54
CA MET A 151 11.12 0.11 -9.20
C MET A 151 9.81 -0.59 -9.63
N ILE A 152 8.66 -0.02 -9.30
CA ILE A 152 7.38 -0.62 -9.67
C ILE A 152 7.15 -0.62 -11.18
N ASN A 153 7.58 0.43 -11.90
CA ASN A 153 7.47 0.50 -13.35
C ASN A 153 8.36 -0.54 -14.03
N MET A 154 9.55 -0.78 -13.49
CA MET A 154 10.44 -1.85 -13.95
C MET A 154 9.77 -3.22 -13.76
N LEU A 155 9.20 -3.50 -12.57
CA LEU A 155 8.48 -4.74 -12.32
C LEU A 155 7.32 -4.93 -13.31
N LYS A 156 6.46 -3.91 -13.51
CA LYS A 156 5.35 -3.95 -14.47
C LYS A 156 5.82 -4.22 -15.89
N LYS A 157 6.89 -3.55 -16.33
CA LYS A 157 7.46 -3.70 -17.69
C LYS A 157 8.02 -5.11 -17.90
N GLU A 158 8.82 -5.59 -16.96
CA GLU A 158 9.52 -6.87 -17.10
C GLU A 158 8.60 -8.08 -16.93
N THR A 159 7.50 -7.99 -16.17
CA THR A 159 6.60 -9.12 -15.91
C THR A 159 5.29 -9.04 -16.69
N GLY A 160 4.93 -7.85 -17.18
CA GLY A 160 3.63 -7.62 -17.81
C GLY A 160 2.45 -7.65 -16.83
N CYS A 161 2.72 -7.74 -15.52
CA CYS A 161 1.69 -7.74 -14.49
C CYS A 161 1.17 -6.33 -14.19
N GLN A 162 -0.10 -6.23 -13.87
CA GLN A 162 -0.66 -5.08 -13.20
C GLN A 162 -0.31 -5.17 -11.72
N ILE A 163 0.22 -4.09 -11.16
CA ILE A 163 0.63 -4.05 -9.75
C ILE A 163 0.10 -2.76 -9.15
N HIS A 164 -0.65 -2.86 -8.05
CA HIS A 164 -1.03 -1.73 -7.21
C HIS A 164 -0.45 -1.90 -5.82
N VAL A 165 0.23 -0.86 -5.34
CA VAL A 165 0.85 -0.85 -4.02
C VAL A 165 0.05 0.09 -3.12
N GLY A 166 -0.63 -0.48 -2.13
CA GLY A 166 -1.31 0.29 -1.10
C GLY A 166 -0.31 0.85 -0.07
N GLN A 167 -0.55 2.07 0.40
CA GLN A 167 0.27 2.69 1.45
C GLN A 167 0.22 1.90 2.76
N ASN A 168 -0.81 1.09 2.95
CA ASN A 168 -0.98 0.19 4.09
C ASN A 168 -0.15 -1.10 4.02
N GLY A 169 0.73 -1.24 3.02
CA GLY A 169 1.60 -2.41 2.89
C GLY A 169 0.90 -3.64 2.30
N ARG A 170 -0.29 -3.51 1.71
CA ARG A 170 -0.86 -4.54 0.84
C ARG A 170 -0.51 -4.24 -0.60
N VAL A 171 -0.12 -5.26 -1.34
CA VAL A 171 0.23 -5.14 -2.76
C VAL A 171 -0.64 -6.11 -3.55
N TRP A 172 -1.42 -5.59 -4.48
CA TRP A 172 -2.18 -6.37 -5.42
C TRP A 172 -1.41 -6.58 -6.71
N ILE A 173 -1.42 -7.82 -7.19
CA ILE A 173 -0.70 -8.28 -8.37
C ILE A 173 -1.69 -9.06 -9.22
N SER A 174 -1.79 -8.73 -10.51
CA SER A 174 -2.59 -9.46 -11.47
C SER A 174 -1.80 -9.65 -12.76
N GLY A 175 -1.48 -10.88 -13.06
CA GLY A 175 -0.75 -11.31 -14.26
C GLY A 175 -1.65 -12.03 -15.25
N LYS A 176 -1.13 -12.26 -16.46
CA LYS A 176 -1.77 -13.16 -17.44
C LYS A 176 -1.63 -14.62 -17.01
N ASN A 177 -0.48 -14.95 -16.41
CA ASN A 177 -0.13 -16.29 -15.94
C ASN A 177 0.22 -16.22 -14.46
N ARG A 178 -0.07 -17.30 -13.72
CA ARG A 178 0.27 -17.43 -12.31
C ARG A 178 1.78 -17.40 -12.05
N GLU A 179 2.57 -17.88 -13.00
CA GLU A 179 4.04 -17.85 -12.91
C GLU A 179 4.59 -16.42 -12.85
N ASP A 180 4.01 -15.49 -13.64
CA ASP A 180 4.39 -14.09 -13.64
C ASP A 180 4.02 -13.42 -12.30
N GLU A 181 2.86 -13.77 -11.73
CA GLU A 181 2.45 -13.27 -10.39
C GLU A 181 3.43 -13.75 -9.30
N ILE A 182 3.80 -15.04 -9.31
CA ILE A 182 4.77 -15.61 -8.36
C ILE A 182 6.12 -14.90 -8.48
N LEU A 183 6.57 -14.64 -9.69
CA LEU A 183 7.83 -13.93 -9.95
C LEU A 183 7.81 -12.51 -9.36
N VAL A 184 6.68 -11.80 -9.50
CA VAL A 184 6.50 -10.48 -8.88
C VAL A 184 6.52 -10.58 -7.35
N VAL A 185 5.85 -11.60 -6.78
CA VAL A 185 5.86 -11.85 -5.33
C VAL A 185 7.29 -12.09 -4.81
N GLU A 186 8.08 -12.93 -5.50
CA GLU A 186 9.48 -13.18 -5.14
C GLU A 186 10.32 -11.89 -5.23
N ALA A 187 10.11 -11.08 -6.28
CA ALA A 187 10.81 -9.81 -6.46
C ALA A 187 10.46 -8.82 -5.34
N ILE A 188 9.18 -8.70 -4.95
CA ILE A 188 8.74 -7.80 -3.87
C ILE A 188 9.31 -8.26 -2.52
N LYS A 189 9.28 -9.56 -2.21
CA LYS A 189 9.90 -10.10 -0.99
C LYS A 189 11.40 -9.83 -0.93
N LYS A 190 12.10 -9.92 -2.07
CA LYS A 190 13.51 -9.56 -2.16
C LYS A 190 13.73 -8.06 -1.89
N ILE A 191 12.87 -7.19 -2.45
CA ILE A 191 12.93 -5.74 -2.20
C ILE A 191 12.71 -5.46 -0.73
N GLU A 192 11.76 -6.13 -0.08
CA GLU A 192 11.45 -5.96 1.34
C GLU A 192 12.65 -6.37 2.22
N SER A 193 13.24 -7.54 1.96
CA SER A 193 14.37 -8.05 2.74
C SER A 193 15.66 -7.25 2.57
N GLU A 194 15.92 -6.74 1.35
CA GLU A 194 17.14 -6.01 0.99
C GLU A 194 16.95 -4.49 0.91
N ALA A 195 15.86 -3.95 1.45
CA ALA A 195 15.48 -2.54 1.31
C ALA A 195 16.56 -1.53 1.75
N HIS A 196 17.47 -1.93 2.62
CA HIS A 196 18.55 -1.11 3.16
C HIS A 196 19.84 -1.12 2.31
N THR A 197 19.89 -1.93 1.24
CA THR A 197 21.10 -2.11 0.43
C THR A 197 21.10 -1.22 -0.83
N THR A 198 22.28 -0.91 -1.34
CA THR A 198 22.48 -0.19 -2.61
C THR A 198 22.44 -1.17 -3.81
N GLY A 199 22.18 -0.67 -5.03
CA GLY A 199 22.14 -1.51 -6.24
C GLY A 199 21.00 -2.53 -6.29
N LEU A 200 19.93 -2.31 -5.51
CA LEU A 200 18.81 -3.24 -5.40
C LEU A 200 18.05 -3.41 -6.73
N THR A 201 17.92 -2.35 -7.51
CA THR A 201 17.23 -2.37 -8.80
C THR A 201 17.85 -3.37 -9.76
N ASP A 202 19.18 -3.37 -9.86
CA ASP A 202 19.91 -4.29 -10.75
C ASP A 202 19.78 -5.74 -10.28
N ARG A 203 19.81 -5.96 -8.96
CA ARG A 203 19.64 -7.31 -8.40
C ARG A 203 18.23 -7.86 -8.63
N VAL A 204 17.22 -7.04 -8.51
CA VAL A 204 15.82 -7.42 -8.78
C VAL A 204 15.63 -7.66 -10.28
N TYR A 205 16.17 -6.81 -11.13
CA TYR A 205 16.15 -7.00 -12.58
C TYR A 205 16.81 -8.33 -13.00
N ASN A 206 18.01 -8.61 -12.47
CA ASN A 206 18.72 -9.85 -12.72
C ASN A 206 17.95 -11.11 -12.24
N LEU A 207 17.25 -11.02 -11.11
CA LEU A 207 16.39 -12.10 -10.61
C LEU A 207 15.27 -12.39 -11.60
N ILE A 208 14.56 -11.37 -12.08
CA ILE A 208 13.45 -11.51 -13.03
C ILE A 208 13.96 -12.13 -14.33
N THR A 209 15.07 -11.61 -14.87
CA THR A 209 15.64 -12.07 -16.14
C THR A 209 16.11 -13.53 -16.07
N LYS A 210 16.81 -13.92 -14.99
CA LYS A 210 17.25 -15.30 -14.80
C LYS A 210 16.09 -16.29 -14.73
N ARG A 211 15.04 -15.96 -13.98
CA ARG A 211 13.85 -16.84 -13.84
C ARG A 211 13.09 -16.98 -15.16
N ARG A 212 12.96 -15.91 -15.94
CA ARG A 212 12.35 -15.99 -17.28
C ARG A 212 13.11 -16.89 -18.23
N VAL A 213 14.44 -16.82 -18.22
CA VAL A 213 15.28 -17.71 -19.04
C VAL A 213 15.13 -19.17 -18.61
N SER A 214 15.04 -19.44 -17.32
CA SER A 214 14.81 -20.80 -16.79
C SER A 214 13.45 -21.35 -17.22
N ASN A 215 12.38 -20.58 -17.03
CA ASN A 215 11.02 -21.01 -17.42
C ASN A 215 10.84 -21.14 -18.96
N GLY A 216 11.57 -20.32 -19.74
CA GLY A 216 11.58 -20.45 -21.21
C GLY A 216 12.24 -21.72 -21.72
N LYS A 217 13.27 -22.25 -21.02
CA LYS A 217 13.93 -23.49 -21.36
C LYS A 217 13.13 -24.76 -21.05
N GLU A 218 12.30 -24.72 -19.99
CA GLU A 218 11.42 -25.86 -19.67
C GLU A 218 10.26 -26.03 -20.66
N LYS A 219 9.80 -24.94 -21.29
CA LYS A 219 8.74 -24.99 -22.33
C LYS A 219 9.21 -25.43 -23.71
N THR A 220 10.52 -25.52 -23.94
CA THR A 220 11.09 -25.93 -25.27
C THR A 220 11.49 -27.41 -25.29
N ASN A 221 11.37 -28.13 -24.18
CA ASN A 221 11.74 -29.54 -24.04
C ASN A 221 10.53 -30.50 -23.89
N ILE A 222 9.36 -30.12 -24.41
CA ILE A 222 8.16 -30.98 -24.50
C ILE A 222 7.73 -31.09 -25.95
#